data_891d9c86704e4f93aa7b1460deffb488
#
_entry.id   891d9c86704e4f93aa7b1460deffb488
#
_cell.length_a   1.000
_cell.length_b   1.000
_cell.length_c   1.000
_cell.angle_alpha   90.00
_cell.angle_beta   90.00
_cell.angle_gamma   90.00
#
_symmetry.space_group_name_H-M   'P 1'
#
loop_
_entity.id
_entity.type
_entity.pdbx_description
1 polymer ?
#
loop_
_entity_poly.entity_id
_entity_poly.type
_entity_poly.pdbx_seq_one_letter_code
_entity_poly.pdbx_strand_id
1 'polypeptide(L)'
;MLNSLIIENINVVGIVWHGDKISLNDFNGIRNLKLIKNDWGSLKNFIVELQPDLGIVSGFSFIFPREILDLTKLGFWNLHAGKIPEYRGGSPLNWQLINGEKDIGISILKMTERIDDGLIMGQSTFKIEQNDTILELHNKANVYFSKLICELLIDFKKTLLDAKPQTESSASYWHQRSDADGLINPLTQSAEYIERMVRALTKPYPGAWFKINGEKIRVFKCKLTDKSYRGTPGKILKLRGQNPILITSTGAIELIEIEKNNLSVTFHQSDYVD
;
A
#
# COMPACT_ATOMS: atom_id res chain seq x y z
N MET A 1 -11.42 11.27 0.27
CA MET A 1 -12.62 10.42 0.24
C MET A 1 -13.78 11.01 1.03
N LEU A 2 -13.71 11.21 2.35
CA LEU A 2 -14.86 11.68 3.14
C LEU A 2 -15.45 13.01 2.62
N ASN A 3 -14.60 14.01 2.32
CA ASN A 3 -15.05 15.26 1.70
C ASN A 3 -15.77 15.04 0.36
N SER A 4 -15.30 14.07 -0.44
CA SER A 4 -15.94 13.76 -1.73
C SER A 4 -17.36 13.17 -1.53
N LEU A 5 -17.54 12.29 -0.54
CA LEU A 5 -18.87 11.75 -0.21
C LEU A 5 -19.84 12.86 0.22
N ILE A 6 -19.38 13.80 1.04
CA ILE A 6 -20.20 14.93 1.50
C ILE A 6 -20.57 15.86 0.33
N ILE A 7 -19.63 16.17 -0.57
CA ILE A 7 -19.87 17.00 -1.76
C ILE A 7 -20.92 16.35 -2.67
N GLU A 8 -20.89 15.04 -2.82
CA GLU A 8 -21.90 14.28 -3.60
C GLU A 8 -23.21 14.03 -2.84
N ASN A 9 -23.44 14.71 -1.72
CA ASN A 9 -24.63 14.58 -0.87
C ASN A 9 -24.89 13.16 -0.34
N ILE A 10 -23.84 12.35 -0.18
CA ILE A 10 -23.93 11.06 0.51
C ILE A 10 -24.07 11.34 2.01
N ASN A 11 -25.11 10.81 2.63
CA ASN A 11 -25.38 11.00 4.05
C ASN A 11 -24.41 10.18 4.90
N VAL A 12 -23.36 10.81 5.43
CA VAL A 12 -22.38 10.19 6.34
C VAL A 12 -22.87 10.30 7.78
N VAL A 13 -23.38 9.22 8.34
CA VAL A 13 -23.97 9.19 9.70
C VAL A 13 -22.94 8.98 10.81
N GLY A 14 -21.76 8.43 10.50
CA GLY A 14 -20.72 8.21 11.49
C GLY A 14 -19.35 7.91 10.90
N ILE A 15 -18.31 8.14 11.70
CA ILE A 15 -16.90 7.87 11.37
C ILE A 15 -16.31 7.01 12.48
N VAL A 16 -15.64 5.93 12.09
CA VAL A 16 -14.87 5.08 13.00
C VAL A 16 -13.41 5.07 12.57
N TRP A 17 -12.50 5.25 13.52
CA TRP A 17 -11.06 5.18 13.24
C TRP A 17 -10.30 4.42 14.32
N HIS A 18 -9.10 3.95 13.98
CA HIS A 18 -8.15 3.38 14.92
C HIS A 18 -6.78 4.05 14.76
N GLY A 19 -5.90 3.94 15.78
CA GLY A 19 -4.59 4.61 15.79
C GLY A 19 -4.64 6.03 16.34
N ASP A 20 -3.57 6.84 16.11
CA ASP A 20 -3.33 8.00 16.96
C ASP A 20 -3.82 9.34 16.45
N LYS A 21 -4.15 9.51 15.17
CA LYS A 21 -4.56 10.84 14.66
C LYS A 21 -5.49 10.77 13.46
N ILE A 22 -6.73 11.24 13.65
CA ILE A 22 -7.55 11.84 12.59
C ILE A 22 -7.85 13.27 12.99
N SER A 23 -7.63 14.23 12.09
CA SER A 23 -8.18 15.59 12.28
C SER A 23 -9.67 15.52 11.94
N LEU A 24 -10.50 15.60 12.99
CA LEU A 24 -11.96 15.61 12.85
C LEU A 24 -12.52 17.03 12.77
N ASN A 25 -11.65 18.06 12.76
CA ASN A 25 -12.07 19.46 12.81
C ASN A 25 -12.97 19.88 11.63
N ASP A 26 -12.83 19.18 10.49
CA ASP A 26 -13.61 19.47 9.28
C ASP A 26 -14.96 18.72 9.23
N PHE A 27 -15.29 17.92 10.25
CA PHE A 27 -16.46 17.03 10.28
C PHE A 27 -17.36 17.28 11.48
N ASN A 28 -17.50 18.56 11.86
CA ASN A 28 -18.38 18.98 12.94
C ASN A 28 -19.82 18.52 12.70
N GLY A 29 -20.39 17.82 13.67
CA GLY A 29 -21.76 17.29 13.61
C GLY A 29 -21.87 15.83 13.17
N ILE A 30 -20.82 15.21 12.63
CA ILE A 30 -20.81 13.76 12.35
C ILE A 30 -20.38 13.02 13.61
N ARG A 31 -21.16 12.03 14.01
CA ARG A 31 -20.81 11.16 15.14
C ARG A 31 -19.55 10.37 14.86
N ASN A 32 -18.73 10.19 15.89
CA ASN A 32 -17.45 9.52 15.71
C ASN A 32 -17.11 8.58 16.86
N LEU A 33 -16.34 7.54 16.57
CA LEU A 33 -15.87 6.52 17.51
C LEU A 33 -14.38 6.22 17.26
N LYS A 34 -13.57 6.36 18.29
CA LYS A 34 -12.21 5.81 18.28
C LYS A 34 -12.27 4.34 18.68
N LEU A 35 -12.00 3.43 17.74
CA LEU A 35 -12.03 2.00 17.98
C LEU A 35 -10.70 1.54 18.58
N ILE A 36 -10.76 0.90 19.74
CA ILE A 36 -9.63 0.18 20.33
C ILE A 36 -9.58 -1.21 19.70
N LYS A 37 -8.41 -1.76 19.52
CA LYS A 37 -8.21 -3.09 18.91
C LYS A 37 -9.13 -4.14 19.56
N ASN A 38 -9.90 -4.83 18.71
CA ASN A 38 -10.83 -5.89 19.10
C ASN A 38 -12.03 -5.46 19.96
N ASP A 39 -12.30 -4.18 20.13
CA ASP A 39 -13.51 -3.72 20.80
C ASP A 39 -14.71 -3.74 19.84
N TRP A 40 -15.09 -4.96 19.44
CA TRP A 40 -16.24 -5.17 18.58
C TRP A 40 -17.56 -4.79 19.24
N GLY A 41 -17.62 -4.83 20.59
CA GLY A 41 -18.79 -4.41 21.35
C GLY A 41 -19.13 -2.93 21.16
N SER A 42 -18.14 -2.04 21.32
CA SER A 42 -18.30 -0.60 21.07
C SER A 42 -18.67 -0.32 19.62
N LEU A 43 -18.03 -1.02 18.66
CA LEU A 43 -18.35 -0.86 17.24
C LEU A 43 -19.78 -1.30 16.94
N LYS A 44 -20.22 -2.43 17.48
CA LYS A 44 -21.59 -2.96 17.34
C LYS A 44 -22.61 -1.94 17.86
N ASN A 45 -22.43 -1.44 19.08
CA ASN A 45 -23.33 -0.46 19.68
C ASN A 45 -23.41 0.81 18.84
N PHE A 46 -22.28 1.30 18.33
CA PHE A 46 -22.22 2.48 17.49
C PHE A 46 -22.98 2.29 16.16
N ILE A 47 -22.80 1.13 15.51
CA ILE A 47 -23.51 0.79 14.26
C ILE A 47 -25.00 0.63 14.51
N VAL A 48 -25.40 -0.08 15.57
CA VAL A 48 -26.82 -0.29 15.93
C VAL A 48 -27.53 1.02 16.22
N GLU A 49 -26.86 1.96 16.90
CA GLU A 49 -27.42 3.28 17.19
C GLU A 49 -27.61 4.14 15.94
N LEU A 50 -26.62 4.12 15.02
CA LEU A 50 -26.66 4.94 13.80
C LEU A 50 -27.46 4.33 12.65
N GLN A 51 -27.65 3.01 12.65
CA GLN A 51 -28.34 2.25 11.61
C GLN A 51 -27.91 2.60 10.17
N PRO A 52 -26.61 2.59 9.84
CA PRO A 52 -26.17 2.88 8.48
C PRO A 52 -26.62 1.78 7.52
N ASP A 53 -26.94 2.15 6.28
CA ASP A 53 -27.25 1.18 5.24
C ASP A 53 -26.00 0.43 4.77
N LEU A 54 -24.83 1.09 4.78
CA LEU A 54 -23.55 0.59 4.27
C LEU A 54 -22.38 1.02 5.18
N GLY A 55 -21.44 0.12 5.43
CA GLY A 55 -20.13 0.44 5.98
C GLY A 55 -19.08 0.59 4.87
N ILE A 56 -18.29 1.66 4.90
CA ILE A 56 -17.14 1.84 4.00
C ILE A 56 -15.87 1.73 4.82
N VAL A 57 -14.95 0.83 4.41
CA VAL A 57 -13.72 0.51 5.13
C VAL A 57 -12.51 0.88 4.27
N SER A 58 -11.55 1.57 4.84
CA SER A 58 -10.30 1.95 4.17
C SER A 58 -9.12 1.86 5.13
N GLY A 59 -8.11 1.09 4.76
CA GLY A 59 -6.87 0.97 5.54
C GLY A 59 -7.05 0.36 6.94
N PHE A 60 -8.06 -0.48 7.13
CA PHE A 60 -8.35 -1.12 8.39
C PHE A 60 -7.73 -2.52 8.45
N SER A 61 -6.98 -2.81 9.53
CA SER A 61 -6.12 -3.98 9.60
C SER A 61 -6.75 -5.22 10.27
N PHE A 62 -8.05 -5.19 10.59
CA PHE A 62 -8.72 -6.27 11.29
C PHE A 62 -9.77 -6.95 10.42
N ILE A 63 -9.87 -8.26 10.55
CA ILE A 63 -10.95 -9.05 9.94
C ILE A 63 -12.22 -8.84 10.77
N PHE A 64 -13.30 -8.43 10.13
CA PHE A 64 -14.58 -8.23 10.79
C PHE A 64 -15.24 -9.58 11.03
N PRO A 65 -15.71 -9.85 12.28
CA PRO A 65 -16.49 -11.04 12.55
C PRO A 65 -17.87 -10.94 11.89
N ARG A 66 -18.48 -12.09 11.61
CA ARG A 66 -19.79 -12.20 10.95
C ARG A 66 -20.87 -11.31 11.58
N GLU A 67 -20.90 -11.29 12.91
CA GLU A 67 -21.86 -10.47 13.68
C GLU A 67 -21.76 -8.96 13.43
N ILE A 68 -20.59 -8.45 12.99
CA ILE A 68 -20.41 -7.06 12.59
C ILE A 68 -20.79 -6.88 11.13
N LEU A 69 -20.38 -7.81 10.25
CA LEU A 69 -20.67 -7.74 8.81
C LEU A 69 -22.18 -7.73 8.52
N ASP A 70 -22.98 -8.38 9.35
CA ASP A 70 -24.44 -8.50 9.18
C ASP A 70 -25.21 -7.33 9.80
N LEU A 71 -24.57 -6.32 10.42
CA LEU A 71 -25.25 -5.19 11.05
C LEU A 71 -25.79 -4.15 10.07
N THR A 72 -25.32 -4.14 8.83
CA THR A 72 -25.76 -3.18 7.81
C THR A 72 -26.45 -3.90 6.66
N LYS A 73 -27.48 -3.27 6.07
CA LYS A 73 -28.30 -3.89 5.00
C LYS A 73 -27.48 -4.25 3.75
N LEU A 74 -26.51 -3.40 3.41
CA LEU A 74 -25.68 -3.55 2.21
C LEU A 74 -24.32 -4.19 2.52
N GLY A 75 -24.05 -4.51 3.80
CA GLY A 75 -22.78 -5.03 4.28
C GLY A 75 -21.72 -3.96 4.37
N PHE A 76 -20.48 -4.38 4.28
CA PHE A 76 -19.31 -3.50 4.32
C PHE A 76 -18.53 -3.59 3.01
N TRP A 77 -18.08 -2.46 2.50
CA TRP A 77 -17.25 -2.38 1.30
C TRP A 77 -15.85 -1.92 1.67
N ASN A 78 -14.84 -2.72 1.31
CA ASN A 78 -13.42 -2.43 1.56
C ASN A 78 -12.78 -1.77 0.33
N LEU A 79 -12.12 -0.65 0.54
CA LEU A 79 -11.28 0.03 -0.45
C LEU A 79 -9.89 -0.62 -0.43
N HIS A 80 -9.67 -1.56 -1.33
CA HIS A 80 -8.46 -2.36 -1.41
C HIS A 80 -7.55 -1.85 -2.53
N ALA A 81 -6.34 -1.39 -2.18
CA ALA A 81 -5.38 -0.82 -3.13
C ALA A 81 -4.63 -1.89 -3.94
N GLY A 82 -5.33 -2.92 -4.36
CA GLY A 82 -4.86 -4.06 -5.13
C GLY A 82 -5.74 -4.38 -6.32
N LYS A 83 -5.11 -4.83 -7.39
CA LYS A 83 -5.78 -5.44 -8.54
C LYS A 83 -6.28 -6.82 -8.13
N ILE A 84 -7.56 -6.95 -7.89
CA ILE A 84 -8.19 -8.21 -7.52
C ILE A 84 -8.56 -9.02 -8.77
N PRO A 85 -8.34 -10.34 -8.76
CA PRO A 85 -7.96 -11.20 -7.62
C PRO A 85 -6.46 -11.42 -7.41
N GLU A 86 -5.59 -10.85 -8.24
CA GLU A 86 -4.15 -11.13 -8.26
C GLU A 86 -3.38 -10.54 -7.05
N TYR A 87 -3.95 -9.54 -6.36
CA TYR A 87 -3.30 -8.85 -5.25
C TYR A 87 -4.20 -8.80 -4.00
N ARG A 88 -4.68 -9.95 -3.52
CA ARG A 88 -5.35 -10.07 -2.21
C ARG A 88 -4.34 -9.94 -1.08
N GLY A 89 -4.79 -9.49 0.10
CA GLY A 89 -3.98 -9.45 1.34
C GLY A 89 -3.28 -8.13 1.60
N GLY A 90 -2.09 -8.20 2.21
CA GLY A 90 -1.41 -7.03 2.77
C GLY A 90 -0.54 -6.27 1.79
N SER A 91 -0.39 -4.95 2.04
CA SER A 91 0.51 -4.05 1.30
C SER A 91 0.40 -4.12 -0.24
N PRO A 92 -0.80 -4.23 -0.83
CA PRO A 92 -0.96 -4.52 -2.25
C PRO A 92 -0.37 -3.45 -3.16
N LEU A 93 -0.40 -2.18 -2.73
CA LEU A 93 0.18 -1.08 -3.50
C LEU A 93 1.71 -1.20 -3.64
N ASN A 94 2.38 -1.57 -2.53
CA ASN A 94 3.82 -1.81 -2.55
C ASN A 94 4.18 -3.01 -3.43
N TRP A 95 3.41 -4.11 -3.32
CA TRP A 95 3.68 -5.32 -4.10
C TRP A 95 3.51 -5.09 -5.61
N GLN A 96 2.48 -4.37 -6.03
CA GLN A 96 2.30 -4.01 -7.45
C GLN A 96 3.51 -3.25 -7.98
N LEU A 97 4.03 -2.25 -7.23
CA LEU A 97 5.21 -1.49 -7.63
C LEU A 97 6.48 -2.36 -7.66
N ILE A 98 6.72 -3.18 -6.63
CA ILE A 98 7.89 -4.07 -6.55
C ILE A 98 7.89 -5.07 -7.71
N ASN A 99 6.73 -5.63 -8.03
CA ASN A 99 6.59 -6.62 -9.09
C ASN A 99 6.71 -6.01 -10.51
N GLY A 100 6.73 -4.69 -10.62
CA GLY A 100 6.94 -4.00 -11.89
C GLY A 100 5.68 -3.95 -12.74
N GLU A 101 4.51 -3.91 -12.11
CA GLU A 101 3.28 -3.59 -12.82
C GLU A 101 3.42 -2.25 -13.54
N LYS A 102 2.78 -2.10 -14.68
CA LYS A 102 2.75 -0.84 -15.43
C LYS A 102 1.66 0.09 -14.91
N ASP A 103 0.61 -0.49 -14.40
CA ASP A 103 -0.55 0.20 -13.86
C ASP A 103 -0.87 -0.34 -12.47
N ILE A 104 -1.25 0.55 -11.56
CA ILE A 104 -1.82 0.18 -10.27
C ILE A 104 -3.30 -0.13 -10.48
N GLY A 105 -3.71 -1.32 -10.06
CA GLY A 105 -5.13 -1.66 -9.89
C GLY A 105 -5.61 -1.36 -8.48
N ILE A 106 -6.80 -0.82 -8.36
CA ILE A 106 -7.54 -0.65 -7.11
C ILE A 106 -8.92 -1.28 -7.22
N SER A 107 -9.44 -1.79 -6.13
CA SER A 107 -10.73 -2.51 -6.11
C SER A 107 -11.57 -2.10 -4.90
N ILE A 108 -12.88 -2.03 -5.07
CA ILE A 108 -13.83 -1.92 -3.98
C ILE A 108 -14.55 -3.26 -3.88
N LEU A 109 -14.47 -3.89 -2.70
CA LEU A 109 -14.91 -5.25 -2.46
C LEU A 109 -15.99 -5.29 -1.39
N LYS A 110 -17.03 -6.10 -1.57
CA LYS A 110 -17.90 -6.46 -0.47
C LYS A 110 -17.12 -7.34 0.51
N MET A 111 -17.06 -6.96 1.78
CA MET A 111 -16.31 -7.71 2.79
C MET A 111 -17.01 -9.03 3.13
N THR A 112 -16.18 -10.02 3.41
CA THR A 112 -16.56 -11.34 3.95
C THR A 112 -15.68 -11.63 5.17
N GLU A 113 -15.84 -12.79 5.80
CA GLU A 113 -14.96 -13.26 6.87
C GLU A 113 -13.58 -13.72 6.37
N ARG A 114 -13.39 -13.78 5.06
CA ARG A 114 -12.11 -14.15 4.44
C ARG A 114 -11.44 -12.90 3.85
N ILE A 115 -10.14 -12.99 3.67
CA ILE A 115 -9.34 -11.86 3.20
C ILE A 115 -9.60 -11.60 1.71
N ASP A 116 -10.15 -10.43 1.40
CA ASP A 116 -10.29 -9.84 0.06
C ASP A 116 -10.89 -10.75 -1.03
N ASP A 117 -11.77 -11.68 -0.65
CA ASP A 117 -12.38 -12.66 -1.55
C ASP A 117 -13.84 -12.38 -1.93
N GLY A 118 -14.40 -11.31 -1.38
CA GLY A 118 -15.79 -10.95 -1.64
C GLY A 118 -16.05 -10.43 -3.05
N LEU A 119 -17.32 -10.12 -3.34
CA LEU A 119 -17.71 -9.60 -4.64
C LEU A 119 -16.97 -8.30 -4.97
N ILE A 120 -16.55 -8.16 -6.21
CA ILE A 120 -16.01 -6.92 -6.76
C ILE A 120 -17.17 -5.99 -7.05
N MET A 121 -17.24 -4.87 -6.31
CA MET A 121 -18.24 -3.81 -6.49
C MET A 121 -17.81 -2.84 -7.60
N GLY A 122 -16.51 -2.60 -7.72
CA GLY A 122 -15.92 -1.80 -8.77
C GLY A 122 -14.40 -1.85 -8.76
N GLN A 123 -13.79 -1.54 -9.89
CA GLN A 123 -12.34 -1.49 -10.06
C GLN A 123 -11.94 -0.29 -10.90
N SER A 124 -10.74 0.21 -10.67
CA SER A 124 -10.11 1.24 -11.48
C SER A 124 -8.61 1.01 -11.56
N THR A 125 -7.96 1.65 -12.53
CA THR A 125 -6.51 1.56 -12.73
C THR A 125 -5.92 2.94 -13.00
N PHE A 126 -4.66 3.14 -12.65
CA PHE A 126 -3.89 4.32 -13.01
C PHE A 126 -2.42 3.97 -13.26
N LYS A 127 -1.77 4.70 -14.16
CA LYS A 127 -0.39 4.45 -14.56
C LYS A 127 0.60 4.73 -13.44
N ILE A 128 1.65 3.90 -13.39
CA ILE A 128 2.87 4.17 -12.62
C ILE A 128 3.79 4.98 -13.54
N GLU A 129 4.10 6.21 -13.13
CA GLU A 129 5.09 7.03 -13.81
C GLU A 129 6.51 6.64 -13.40
N GLN A 130 7.50 6.96 -14.23
CA GLN A 130 8.88 6.51 -14.05
C GLN A 130 9.48 6.85 -12.68
N ASN A 131 9.11 7.97 -12.10
CA ASN A 131 9.65 8.45 -10.82
C ASN A 131 8.66 8.34 -9.66
N ASP A 132 7.50 7.70 -9.86
CA ASP A 132 6.54 7.51 -8.78
C ASP A 132 7.16 6.67 -7.66
N THR A 133 7.10 7.19 -6.47
CA THR A 133 7.36 6.46 -5.24
C THR A 133 6.04 6.00 -4.62
N ILE A 134 6.13 5.26 -3.56
CA ILE A 134 4.94 4.81 -2.82
C ILE A 134 4.08 5.97 -2.34
N LEU A 135 4.66 7.12 -2.03
CA LEU A 135 3.91 8.30 -1.60
C LEU A 135 3.03 8.86 -2.73
N GLU A 136 3.59 9.00 -3.95
CA GLU A 136 2.81 9.43 -5.13
C GLU A 136 1.71 8.44 -5.43
N LEU A 137 1.98 7.12 -5.34
CA LEU A 137 0.98 6.09 -5.58
C LEU A 137 -0.14 6.10 -4.54
N HIS A 138 0.16 6.34 -3.26
CA HIS A 138 -0.88 6.54 -2.22
C HIS A 138 -1.76 7.75 -2.53
N ASN A 139 -1.16 8.87 -2.95
CA ASN A 139 -1.90 10.08 -3.29
C ASN A 139 -2.81 9.85 -4.50
N LYS A 140 -2.29 9.22 -5.56
CA LYS A 140 -3.09 8.82 -6.73
C LYS A 140 -4.22 7.87 -6.33
N ALA A 141 -3.93 6.81 -5.57
CA ALA A 141 -4.94 5.85 -5.11
C ALA A 141 -6.07 6.53 -4.33
N ASN A 142 -5.76 7.48 -3.44
CA ASN A 142 -6.77 8.24 -2.70
C ASN A 142 -7.71 9.03 -3.60
N VAL A 143 -7.19 9.64 -4.68
CA VAL A 143 -8.02 10.36 -5.67
C VAL A 143 -8.92 9.39 -6.43
N TYR A 144 -8.35 8.29 -6.92
CA TYR A 144 -9.10 7.29 -7.69
C TYR A 144 -10.14 6.56 -6.84
N PHE A 145 -9.84 6.23 -5.58
CA PHE A 145 -10.83 5.67 -4.66
C PHE A 145 -11.98 6.64 -4.40
N SER A 146 -11.67 7.92 -4.18
CA SER A 146 -12.71 8.93 -3.94
C SER A 146 -13.66 9.03 -5.12
N LYS A 147 -13.15 9.00 -6.34
CA LYS A 147 -13.97 9.02 -7.56
C LYS A 147 -14.78 7.73 -7.70
N LEU A 148 -14.13 6.58 -7.61
CA LEU A 148 -14.77 5.28 -7.79
C LEU A 148 -15.89 5.04 -6.79
N ILE A 149 -15.68 5.32 -5.49
CA ILE A 149 -16.71 5.09 -4.48
C ILE A 149 -17.92 6.01 -4.70
N CYS A 150 -17.72 7.27 -5.07
CA CYS A 150 -18.84 8.17 -5.38
C CYS A 150 -19.63 7.67 -6.60
N GLU A 151 -18.99 7.28 -7.68
CA GLU A 151 -19.62 6.70 -8.86
C GLU A 151 -20.50 5.47 -8.50
N LEU A 152 -19.97 4.55 -7.68
CA LEU A 152 -20.67 3.35 -7.26
C LEU A 152 -21.87 3.64 -6.35
N LEU A 153 -21.81 4.70 -5.54
CA LEU A 153 -22.89 5.08 -4.62
C LEU A 153 -23.98 5.88 -5.30
N ILE A 154 -23.68 6.69 -6.31
CA ILE A 154 -24.67 7.45 -7.08
C ILE A 154 -25.66 6.51 -7.77
N ASP A 155 -25.18 5.41 -8.35
CA ASP A 155 -26.03 4.38 -8.95
C ASP A 155 -25.85 3.03 -8.22
N PHE A 156 -26.10 3.04 -6.91
CA PHE A 156 -25.81 1.86 -6.09
C PHE A 156 -26.65 0.63 -6.46
N LYS A 157 -27.87 0.81 -7.01
CA LYS A 157 -28.70 -0.32 -7.47
C LYS A 157 -28.03 -1.04 -8.62
N LYS A 158 -27.52 -0.30 -9.60
CA LYS A 158 -26.73 -0.84 -10.70
C LYS A 158 -25.47 -1.51 -10.18
N THR A 159 -24.75 -0.85 -9.27
CA THR A 159 -23.54 -1.43 -8.64
C THR A 159 -23.79 -2.79 -8.02
N LEU A 160 -24.92 -2.96 -7.29
CA LEU A 160 -25.28 -4.25 -6.71
C LEU A 160 -25.61 -5.31 -7.76
N LEU A 161 -26.22 -4.93 -8.87
CA LEU A 161 -26.55 -5.84 -9.98
C LEU A 161 -25.31 -6.24 -10.78
N ASP A 162 -24.36 -5.31 -10.95
CA ASP A 162 -23.12 -5.49 -11.71
C ASP A 162 -21.99 -6.12 -10.88
N ALA A 163 -22.18 -6.33 -9.59
CA ALA A 163 -21.20 -6.94 -8.69
C ALA A 163 -20.79 -8.34 -9.16
N LYS A 164 -19.49 -8.59 -9.24
CA LYS A 164 -18.94 -9.80 -9.84
C LYS A 164 -18.20 -10.67 -8.83
N PRO A 165 -18.38 -12.01 -8.88
CA PRO A 165 -17.54 -12.92 -8.14
C PRO A 165 -16.11 -12.86 -8.69
N GLN A 166 -15.16 -13.19 -7.84
CA GLN A 166 -13.75 -13.29 -8.24
C GLN A 166 -13.45 -14.65 -8.87
N THR A 167 -12.46 -14.69 -9.77
CA THR A 167 -11.97 -15.94 -10.38
C THR A 167 -10.86 -16.52 -9.52
N GLU A 168 -11.12 -17.61 -8.79
CA GLU A 168 -10.15 -18.22 -7.88
C GLU A 168 -8.87 -18.72 -8.55
N SER A 169 -8.93 -19.17 -9.79
CA SER A 169 -7.74 -19.67 -10.52
C SER A 169 -6.68 -18.59 -10.80
N SER A 170 -7.05 -17.31 -10.73
CA SER A 170 -6.12 -16.17 -10.87
C SER A 170 -5.83 -15.46 -9.55
N ALA A 171 -6.36 -15.97 -8.43
CA ALA A 171 -6.17 -15.34 -7.13
C ALA A 171 -4.75 -15.56 -6.58
N SER A 172 -4.17 -14.51 -6.02
CA SER A 172 -2.91 -14.56 -5.28
C SER A 172 -3.03 -13.81 -3.98
N TYR A 173 -2.40 -14.33 -2.92
CA TYR A 173 -2.39 -13.73 -1.59
C TYR A 173 -1.00 -13.21 -1.25
N TRP A 174 -0.92 -11.93 -0.92
CA TRP A 174 0.31 -11.26 -0.55
C TRP A 174 0.29 -10.96 0.95
N HIS A 175 1.39 -11.29 1.63
CA HIS A 175 1.51 -11.01 3.06
C HIS A 175 1.65 -9.51 3.35
N GLN A 176 1.22 -9.10 4.54
CA GLN A 176 1.51 -7.75 5.04
C GLN A 176 3.02 -7.60 5.20
N ARG A 177 3.58 -6.55 4.59
CA ARG A 177 5.03 -6.30 4.61
C ARG A 177 5.52 -5.89 5.99
N SER A 178 6.72 -6.36 6.31
CA SER A 178 7.50 -6.01 7.47
C SER A 178 8.85 -5.38 7.06
N ASP A 179 9.66 -4.95 8.01
CA ASP A 179 11.00 -4.44 7.74
C ASP A 179 11.91 -5.49 7.08
N ALA A 180 11.70 -6.77 7.40
CA ALA A 180 12.47 -7.88 6.81
C ALA A 180 12.32 -7.96 5.28
N ASP A 181 11.14 -7.63 4.77
CA ASP A 181 10.84 -7.65 3.33
C ASP A 181 11.54 -6.53 2.54
N GLY A 182 12.23 -5.63 3.24
CA GLY A 182 13.04 -4.57 2.64
C GLY A 182 14.51 -4.94 2.44
N LEU A 183 14.91 -6.18 2.71
CA LEU A 183 16.30 -6.62 2.54
C LEU A 183 16.69 -6.62 1.06
N ILE A 184 17.68 -5.83 0.72
CA ILE A 184 18.34 -5.86 -0.57
C ILE A 184 19.35 -7.01 -0.57
N ASN A 185 19.11 -8.00 -1.44
CA ASN A 185 20.05 -9.09 -1.70
C ASN A 185 20.61 -8.98 -3.12
N PRO A 186 21.75 -8.33 -3.31
CA PRO A 186 22.32 -8.10 -4.64
C PRO A 186 22.77 -9.37 -5.35
N LEU A 187 22.91 -10.49 -4.63
CA LEU A 187 23.29 -11.78 -5.22
C LEU A 187 22.14 -12.40 -6.04
N THR A 188 20.90 -12.13 -5.68
CA THR A 188 19.71 -12.75 -6.27
C THR A 188 18.75 -11.77 -6.93
N GLN A 189 18.78 -10.49 -6.55
CA GLN A 189 17.89 -9.45 -7.07
C GLN A 189 18.58 -8.65 -8.18
N SER A 190 17.84 -8.32 -9.24
CA SER A 190 18.31 -7.45 -10.33
C SER A 190 18.30 -5.97 -9.93
N ALA A 191 19.01 -5.15 -10.67
CA ALA A 191 19.02 -3.70 -10.48
C ALA A 191 17.63 -3.10 -10.58
N GLU A 192 16.82 -3.54 -11.55
CA GLU A 192 15.46 -3.08 -11.77
C GLU A 192 14.53 -3.46 -10.61
N TYR A 193 14.67 -4.69 -10.09
CA TYR A 193 13.90 -5.13 -8.95
C TYR A 193 14.22 -4.29 -7.70
N ILE A 194 15.51 -4.08 -7.42
CA ILE A 194 15.95 -3.29 -6.26
C ILE A 194 15.50 -1.83 -6.41
N GLU A 195 15.59 -1.26 -7.61
CA GLU A 195 15.15 0.12 -7.86
C GLU A 195 13.66 0.28 -7.54
N ARG A 196 12.80 -0.63 -8.04
CA ARG A 196 11.36 -0.62 -7.73
C ARG A 196 11.09 -0.84 -6.24
N MET A 197 11.83 -1.77 -5.61
CA MET A 197 11.72 -2.01 -4.17
C MET A 197 12.08 -0.77 -3.34
N VAL A 198 13.14 -0.05 -3.71
CA VAL A 198 13.51 1.21 -3.03
C VAL A 198 12.39 2.25 -3.18
N ARG A 199 11.84 2.45 -4.37
CA ARG A 199 10.69 3.36 -4.57
C ARG A 199 9.45 2.93 -3.79
N ALA A 200 9.21 1.64 -3.68
CA ALA A 200 8.07 1.09 -2.94
C ALA A 200 8.22 1.20 -1.42
N LEU A 201 9.43 1.38 -0.91
CA LEU A 201 9.75 1.35 0.51
C LEU A 201 10.31 2.66 1.06
N THR A 202 10.50 3.66 0.20
CA THR A 202 10.91 5.00 0.66
C THR A 202 9.86 5.63 1.56
N LYS A 203 10.14 6.79 2.11
CA LYS A 203 9.24 7.51 3.03
C LYS A 203 7.80 7.54 2.53
N PRO A 204 6.80 7.29 3.39
CA PRO A 204 6.86 7.24 4.87
C PRO A 204 7.29 5.90 5.47
N TYR A 205 7.67 4.93 4.67
CA TYR A 205 8.19 3.64 5.13
C TYR A 205 9.65 3.72 5.55
N PRO A 206 10.17 2.69 6.26
CA PRO A 206 11.53 2.73 6.82
C PRO A 206 12.67 2.66 5.77
N GLY A 207 12.39 2.47 4.50
CA GLY A 207 13.38 2.28 3.43
C GLY A 207 13.77 0.82 3.22
N ALA A 208 14.22 0.49 1.99
CA ALA A 208 14.92 -0.76 1.72
C ALA A 208 16.28 -0.75 2.45
N TRP A 209 16.91 -1.91 2.66
CA TRP A 209 18.14 -1.96 3.43
C TRP A 209 19.04 -3.14 3.05
N PHE A 210 20.31 -2.98 3.28
CA PHE A 210 21.32 -4.05 3.26
C PHE A 210 22.25 -3.92 4.46
N LYS A 211 23.19 -4.86 4.63
CA LYS A 211 24.23 -4.77 5.67
C LYS A 211 25.60 -4.64 5.04
N ILE A 212 26.50 -3.99 5.77
CA ILE A 212 27.95 -3.99 5.53
C ILE A 212 28.62 -4.12 6.89
N ASN A 213 29.48 -5.12 7.05
CA ASN A 213 30.15 -5.43 8.32
C ASN A 213 29.14 -5.56 9.50
N GLY A 214 28.01 -6.16 9.25
CA GLY A 214 26.91 -6.36 10.23
C GLY A 214 26.03 -5.13 10.46
N GLU A 215 26.37 -3.96 9.93
CA GLU A 215 25.64 -2.72 10.15
C GLU A 215 24.58 -2.49 9.07
N LYS A 216 23.34 -2.18 9.49
CA LYS A 216 22.20 -1.91 8.60
C LYS A 216 22.34 -0.53 7.95
N ILE A 217 22.32 -0.50 6.64
CA ILE A 217 22.30 0.70 5.78
C ILE A 217 20.94 0.77 5.11
N ARG A 218 20.22 1.87 5.27
CA ARG A 218 18.94 2.11 4.61
C ARG A 218 19.14 2.86 3.30
N VAL A 219 18.31 2.51 2.31
CA VAL A 219 18.31 3.13 0.99
C VAL A 219 16.92 3.72 0.76
N PHE A 220 16.86 5.03 0.61
CA PHE A 220 15.62 5.76 0.34
C PHE A 220 15.48 6.19 -1.11
N LYS A 221 16.62 6.31 -1.82
CA LYS A 221 16.64 6.64 -3.24
C LYS A 221 17.83 6.00 -3.95
N CYS A 222 17.57 5.40 -5.07
CA CYS A 222 18.57 4.92 -6.02
C CYS A 222 18.07 5.13 -7.45
N LYS A 223 18.92 4.89 -8.42
CA LYS A 223 18.54 4.84 -9.84
C LYS A 223 19.33 3.76 -10.56
N LEU A 224 18.82 3.29 -11.68
CA LEU A 224 19.55 2.46 -12.61
C LEU A 224 20.75 3.25 -13.17
N THR A 225 21.86 2.56 -13.43
CA THR A 225 23.03 3.21 -14.01
C THR A 225 22.92 3.29 -15.52
N ASP A 226 23.28 4.44 -16.11
CA ASP A 226 23.35 4.62 -17.57
C ASP A 226 24.53 3.88 -18.20
N LYS A 227 25.56 3.61 -17.40
CA LYS A 227 26.78 2.90 -17.80
C LYS A 227 26.71 1.45 -17.37
N SER A 228 27.27 0.56 -18.19
CA SER A 228 27.43 -0.85 -17.84
C SER A 228 28.55 -1.02 -16.83
N TYR A 229 28.20 -1.27 -15.57
CA TYR A 229 29.13 -1.70 -14.53
C TYR A 229 29.02 -3.21 -14.36
N ARG A 230 30.19 -3.88 -14.29
CA ARG A 230 30.30 -5.32 -14.13
C ARG A 230 31.24 -5.65 -12.98
N GLY A 231 30.94 -6.73 -12.29
CA GLY A 231 31.72 -7.21 -11.17
C GLY A 231 30.98 -8.26 -10.37
N THR A 232 31.53 -8.61 -9.23
CA THR A 232 30.85 -9.53 -8.30
C THR A 232 29.63 -8.85 -7.69
N PRO A 233 28.43 -9.45 -7.75
CA PRO A 233 27.25 -8.93 -7.06
C PRO A 233 27.54 -8.67 -5.58
N GLY A 234 27.00 -7.58 -5.05
CA GLY A 234 27.28 -7.12 -3.68
C GLY A 234 28.45 -6.14 -3.56
N LYS A 235 29.29 -6.05 -4.58
CA LYS A 235 30.40 -5.08 -4.58
C LYS A 235 29.89 -3.66 -4.66
N ILE A 236 30.43 -2.78 -3.79
CA ILE A 236 30.20 -1.34 -3.86
C ILE A 236 31.41 -0.69 -4.55
N LEU A 237 31.14 -0.02 -5.67
CA LEU A 237 32.14 0.77 -6.39
C LEU A 237 32.06 2.22 -5.93
N LYS A 238 33.20 2.77 -5.47
CA LYS A 238 33.34 4.18 -5.13
C LYS A 238 34.14 4.88 -6.19
N LEU A 239 33.52 5.67 -7.02
CA LEU A 239 34.16 6.46 -8.05
C LEU A 239 34.26 7.92 -7.59
N ARG A 240 35.42 8.58 -7.91
CA ARG A 240 35.68 9.97 -7.49
C ARG A 240 34.59 10.91 -8.05
N GLY A 241 33.96 11.69 -7.18
CA GLY A 241 32.92 12.66 -7.56
C GLY A 241 31.58 12.06 -7.98
N GLN A 242 31.35 10.77 -7.71
CA GLN A 242 30.08 10.09 -8.03
C GLN A 242 29.50 9.44 -6.76
N ASN A 243 28.20 9.19 -6.80
CA ASN A 243 27.55 8.37 -5.78
C ASN A 243 28.05 6.93 -5.85
N PRO A 244 27.99 6.18 -4.75
CA PRO A 244 28.37 4.77 -4.72
C PRO A 244 27.49 3.95 -5.66
N ILE A 245 28.08 2.93 -6.30
CA ILE A 245 27.37 2.04 -7.22
C ILE A 245 27.39 0.64 -6.62
N LEU A 246 26.21 0.04 -6.45
CA LEU A 246 26.05 -1.34 -6.02
C LEU A 246 25.89 -2.24 -7.25
N ILE A 247 26.79 -3.21 -7.39
CA ILE A 247 26.67 -4.28 -8.40
C ILE A 247 25.64 -5.29 -7.91
N THR A 248 24.71 -5.67 -8.77
CA THR A 248 23.63 -6.59 -8.47
C THR A 248 23.73 -7.88 -9.31
N SER A 249 22.80 -8.83 -9.12
CA SER A 249 22.80 -10.07 -9.91
C SER A 249 22.72 -9.80 -11.42
N THR A 250 22.04 -8.73 -11.81
CA THR A 250 21.93 -8.25 -13.19
C THR A 250 21.90 -6.73 -13.18
N GLY A 251 22.92 -6.09 -13.74
CA GLY A 251 23.04 -4.63 -13.78
C GLY A 251 23.64 -4.02 -12.50
N ALA A 252 23.44 -2.73 -12.31
CA ALA A 252 23.90 -1.99 -11.16
C ALA A 252 22.99 -0.80 -10.85
N ILE A 253 23.00 -0.36 -9.60
CA ILE A 253 22.28 0.82 -9.14
C ILE A 253 23.22 1.85 -8.54
N GLU A 254 22.93 3.13 -8.79
CA GLU A 254 23.56 4.25 -8.10
C GLU A 254 22.77 4.55 -6.82
N LEU A 255 23.44 4.53 -5.67
CA LEU A 255 22.87 4.82 -4.35
C LEU A 255 22.88 6.33 -4.12
N ILE A 256 21.69 6.97 -4.03
CA ILE A 256 21.55 8.43 -4.01
C ILE A 256 21.25 8.93 -2.59
N GLU A 257 20.26 8.34 -1.92
CA GLU A 257 19.89 8.70 -0.55
C GLU A 257 19.99 7.45 0.32
N ILE A 258 20.96 7.47 1.22
CA ILE A 258 21.31 6.36 2.09
C ILE A 258 21.54 6.86 3.51
N GLU A 259 21.12 6.10 4.49
CA GLU A 259 21.24 6.44 5.90
C GLU A 259 21.72 5.25 6.73
N LYS A 260 22.56 5.53 7.72
CA LYS A 260 22.95 4.63 8.79
C LYS A 260 22.62 5.31 10.11
N ASN A 261 21.67 4.78 10.89
CA ASN A 261 21.24 5.37 12.16
C ASN A 261 20.89 6.88 12.03
N ASN A 262 20.25 7.27 10.93
CA ASN A 262 19.92 8.65 10.55
C ASN A 262 21.12 9.55 10.26
N LEU A 263 22.29 8.97 9.98
CA LEU A 263 23.52 9.67 9.60
C LEU A 263 23.93 9.33 8.16
N SER A 264 24.71 10.21 7.52
CA SER A 264 25.31 9.94 6.22
C SER A 264 26.30 8.79 6.27
N VAL A 265 26.37 7.99 5.20
CA VAL A 265 27.22 6.81 5.10
C VAL A 265 28.44 7.10 4.23
N THR A 266 29.62 6.68 4.68
CA THR A 266 30.83 6.66 3.86
C THR A 266 31.20 5.23 3.53
N PHE A 267 31.35 4.91 2.24
CA PHE A 267 31.80 3.60 1.77
C PHE A 267 33.29 3.58 1.48
N HIS A 268 33.87 2.41 1.62
CA HIS A 268 35.27 2.10 1.23
C HIS A 268 35.30 1.24 -0.04
N GLN A 269 36.43 1.24 -0.75
CA GLN A 269 36.60 0.41 -1.96
C GLN A 269 36.58 -1.09 -1.68
N SER A 270 36.82 -1.50 -0.43
CA SER A 270 36.76 -2.90 0.02
C SER A 270 35.34 -3.39 0.31
N ASP A 271 34.34 -2.50 0.38
CA ASP A 271 33.03 -2.84 0.89
C ASP A 271 32.25 -3.76 -0.05
N TYR A 272 31.65 -4.75 0.58
CA TYR A 272 30.66 -5.64 0.02
C TYR A 272 29.39 -5.62 0.92
N VAL A 273 28.26 -5.81 0.29
CA VAL A 273 27.02 -6.12 1.01
C VAL A 273 27.13 -7.53 1.60
N ASP A 274 26.81 -7.66 2.90
CA ASP A 274 26.88 -8.93 3.64
C ASP A 274 25.88 -9.95 3.12
#